data_62ae6babb2d40433a081f204ac4d1f69
#
_entry.id   62ae6babb2d40433a081f204ac4d1f69
#
_cell.length_a   1.000
_cell.length_b   1.000
_cell.length_c   1.000
_cell.angle_alpha   90.00
_cell.angle_beta   90.00
_cell.angle_gamma   90.00
#
_symmetry.space_group_name_H-M   'P 1'
#
loop_
_entity.id
_entity.type
_entity.pdbx_description
1 polymer ?
#
loop_
_entity_poly.entity_id
_entity_poly.type
_entity_poly.pdbx_seq_one_letter_code
_entity_poly.pdbx_strand_id
1 'polypeptide(L)'
;MPIPHQPHPLSPSPASAGFASAALPRQLGFWSLWLLVINGLIGAGIFGLPAGAARLAGDFSLWLYPLCALLILPVLLCFAELSSRFAGSGGPAVYVSAAFGPAAGFQAGWLYYLARLVSVAANTVLLVDSVSYFLPALQAGPLRLLLLVVVLGAMTLLNVWGVRKTMRWLGALTVAKLAVLAGFALAGCSILLWPASNTVIPTLNTTLDTAVQWQPLLSYPDIVDGPAALLLLVYAFVGFESALIPAGEAKNPQRDLPRALLSALLLVTLLYMAVQAACLALLPDLAHSKTPLLDATALLATHLSPLISTHMEKGSAAALVSIATSILMLGIIASVAANLLGAMFSTPRLSHALAEQGQLPAWFAAVHPRFLTPAHAIWFFGLLALLLASLGSFLYLAAATVLIRALLYGLCCGALPVLRRQQQSPLQLPLATPMPWLACIVCLWLASQVSSTSVWLTAVLIALGLVLSLLAKGASKR
;
A
#
# COMPACT_ATOMS: atom_id res chain seq x y z
N MET A 1 4.37 -62.52 10.87
CA MET A 1 3.63 -61.23 10.75
C MET A 1 4.51 -60.25 10.00
N PRO A 2 4.17 -59.79 8.82
CA PRO A 2 4.98 -58.82 8.06
C PRO A 2 4.65 -57.39 8.55
N ILE A 3 5.70 -56.59 8.69
CA ILE A 3 5.69 -55.19 9.10
C ILE A 3 5.06 -54.35 8.01
N PRO A 4 4.11 -53.42 8.28
CA PRO A 4 3.52 -52.58 7.26
C PRO A 4 4.53 -51.56 6.73
N HIS A 5 4.69 -51.53 5.39
CA HIS A 5 5.48 -50.53 4.66
C HIS A 5 4.95 -49.14 4.94
N GLN A 6 5.79 -48.28 5.51
CA GLN A 6 5.55 -46.83 5.54
C GLN A 6 5.67 -46.29 4.09
N PRO A 7 4.74 -45.44 3.63
CA PRO A 7 4.87 -44.81 2.34
C PRO A 7 6.02 -43.80 2.37
N HIS A 8 6.98 -43.96 1.46
CA HIS A 8 8.03 -42.99 1.19
C HIS A 8 7.39 -41.62 0.82
N PRO A 9 7.90 -40.49 1.33
CA PRO A 9 7.47 -39.17 0.88
C PRO A 9 7.79 -39.04 -0.61
N LEU A 10 6.74 -38.83 -1.42
CA LEU A 10 6.85 -38.59 -2.85
C LEU A 10 7.79 -37.39 -3.09
N SER A 11 8.78 -37.61 -3.96
CA SER A 11 9.65 -36.58 -4.48
C SER A 11 8.83 -35.44 -5.11
N PRO A 12 9.18 -34.16 -4.88
CA PRO A 12 8.43 -33.04 -5.45
C PRO A 12 8.45 -33.13 -6.99
N SER A 13 7.28 -32.90 -7.59
CA SER A 13 7.09 -32.86 -9.05
C SER A 13 8.04 -31.82 -9.69
N PRO A 14 8.64 -32.11 -10.85
CA PRO A 14 9.59 -31.20 -11.53
C PRO A 14 9.02 -29.83 -11.90
N ALA A 15 7.71 -29.62 -11.85
CA ALA A 15 7.07 -28.32 -12.06
C ALA A 15 7.28 -27.32 -10.91
N SER A 16 7.72 -27.77 -9.71
CA SER A 16 8.00 -26.91 -8.55
C SER A 16 9.49 -26.51 -8.44
N ALA A 17 10.34 -27.06 -9.27
CA ALA A 17 11.80 -26.86 -9.20
C ALA A 17 12.28 -25.46 -9.64
N GLY A 18 11.42 -24.63 -10.26
CA GLY A 18 11.79 -23.31 -10.77
C GLY A 18 11.98 -22.20 -9.72
N PHE A 19 11.56 -22.40 -8.47
CA PHE A 19 11.65 -21.39 -7.40
C PHE A 19 12.51 -21.80 -6.21
N ALA A 20 13.31 -22.84 -6.32
CA ALA A 20 14.24 -23.25 -5.27
C ALA A 20 15.47 -22.30 -5.21
N SER A 21 15.25 -21.04 -4.84
CA SER A 21 16.27 -20.22 -4.20
C SER A 21 16.71 -20.93 -2.91
N ALA A 22 18.02 -20.94 -2.61
CA ALA A 22 18.56 -21.49 -1.37
C ALA A 22 17.69 -21.09 -0.19
N ALA A 23 17.18 -22.05 0.57
CA ALA A 23 16.17 -21.82 1.61
C ALA A 23 16.68 -20.79 2.61
N LEU A 24 16.12 -19.60 2.56
CA LEU A 24 16.42 -18.54 3.50
C LEU A 24 15.99 -18.97 4.91
N PRO A 25 16.76 -18.64 5.97
CA PRO A 25 16.44 -19.05 7.33
C PRO A 25 15.09 -18.50 7.77
N ARG A 26 14.23 -19.35 8.33
CA ARG A 26 12.90 -18.99 8.83
C ARG A 26 13.00 -18.19 10.13
N GLN A 27 13.05 -16.87 10.00
CA GLN A 27 13.25 -15.96 11.13
C GLN A 27 12.04 -15.09 11.47
N LEU A 28 11.09 -14.90 10.51
CA LEU A 28 9.97 -14.00 10.68
C LEU A 28 8.86 -14.66 11.53
N GLY A 29 8.58 -14.08 12.70
CA GLY A 29 7.43 -14.44 13.53
C GLY A 29 6.18 -13.64 13.15
N PHE A 30 5.04 -13.93 13.83
CA PHE A 30 3.74 -13.27 13.62
C PHE A 30 3.86 -11.74 13.60
N TRP A 31 4.50 -11.12 14.60
CA TRP A 31 4.61 -9.66 14.70
C TRP A 31 5.39 -9.03 13.52
N SER A 32 6.43 -9.72 13.04
CA SER A 32 7.17 -9.23 11.86
C SER A 32 6.31 -9.27 10.60
N LEU A 33 5.53 -10.34 10.40
CA LEU A 33 4.61 -10.46 9.28
C LEU A 33 3.47 -9.44 9.40
N TRP A 34 2.93 -9.26 10.59
CA TRP A 34 1.87 -8.29 10.88
C TRP A 34 2.32 -6.85 10.57
N LEU A 35 3.52 -6.47 11.02
CA LEU A 35 4.10 -5.16 10.68
C LEU A 35 4.36 -5.01 9.18
N LEU A 36 4.71 -6.09 8.47
CA LEU A 36 4.85 -6.07 7.01
C LEU A 36 3.52 -5.84 6.30
N VAL A 37 2.44 -6.51 6.76
CA VAL A 37 1.08 -6.29 6.23
C VAL A 37 0.65 -4.85 6.47
N ILE A 38 0.79 -4.35 7.69
CA ILE A 38 0.46 -2.97 8.05
C ILE A 38 1.29 -1.99 7.22
N ASN A 39 2.60 -2.23 7.07
CA ASN A 39 3.44 -1.37 6.24
C ASN A 39 2.99 -1.36 4.78
N GLY A 40 2.49 -2.48 4.27
CA GLY A 40 1.92 -2.57 2.93
C GLY A 40 0.61 -1.80 2.78
N LEU A 41 -0.31 -1.94 3.73
CA LEU A 41 -1.61 -1.25 3.75
C LEU A 41 -1.44 0.25 4.00
N ILE A 42 -0.70 0.66 5.05
CA ILE A 42 -0.46 2.07 5.36
C ILE A 42 0.70 2.58 4.50
N GLY A 43 0.38 3.02 3.29
CA GLY A 43 1.29 3.77 2.42
C GLY A 43 1.15 5.28 2.60
N ALA A 44 1.23 6.01 1.49
CA ALA A 44 0.94 7.44 1.43
C ALA A 44 -0.57 7.76 1.39
N GLY A 45 -1.41 6.79 1.02
CA GLY A 45 -2.84 6.99 0.77
C GLY A 45 -3.57 7.73 1.88
N ILE A 46 -3.44 7.30 3.14
CA ILE A 46 -4.17 7.88 4.27
C ILE A 46 -3.89 9.39 4.46
N PHE A 47 -2.75 9.89 4.01
CA PHE A 47 -2.39 11.31 4.15
C PHE A 47 -3.04 12.21 3.11
N GLY A 48 -3.42 11.66 1.93
CA GLY A 48 -4.01 12.43 0.83
C GLY A 48 -5.45 12.07 0.48
N LEU A 49 -5.93 10.89 0.87
CA LEU A 49 -7.25 10.40 0.50
C LEU A 49 -8.43 11.04 1.27
N PRO A 50 -8.30 11.53 2.52
CA PRO A 50 -9.42 12.10 3.25
C PRO A 50 -10.13 13.22 2.51
N ALA A 51 -9.40 14.15 1.90
CA ALA A 51 -9.97 15.22 1.09
C ALA A 51 -10.66 14.70 -0.18
N GLY A 52 -10.03 13.75 -0.88
CA GLY A 52 -10.61 13.13 -2.06
C GLY A 52 -11.90 12.37 -1.77
N ALA A 53 -11.95 11.66 -0.65
CA ALA A 53 -13.14 10.95 -0.19
C ALA A 53 -14.27 11.93 0.18
N ALA A 54 -13.94 13.00 0.93
CA ALA A 54 -14.91 14.03 1.31
C ALA A 54 -15.46 14.77 0.07
N ARG A 55 -14.63 15.04 -0.94
CA ARG A 55 -15.08 15.69 -2.19
C ARG A 55 -16.09 14.83 -2.96
N LEU A 56 -15.97 13.51 -2.93
CA LEU A 56 -16.82 12.58 -3.69
C LEU A 56 -18.04 12.11 -2.90
N ALA A 57 -17.99 12.12 -1.57
CA ALA A 57 -19.03 11.53 -0.73
C ALA A 57 -19.36 12.35 0.54
N GLY A 58 -18.86 13.60 0.65
CA GLY A 58 -19.14 14.46 1.80
C GLY A 58 -18.86 13.77 3.14
N ASP A 59 -19.74 13.96 4.11
CA ASP A 59 -19.64 13.35 5.45
C ASP A 59 -19.81 11.83 5.42
N PHE A 60 -20.48 11.29 4.39
CA PHE A 60 -20.61 9.85 4.20
C PHE A 60 -19.25 9.17 3.94
N SER A 61 -18.22 9.93 3.58
CA SER A 61 -16.86 9.42 3.35
C SER A 61 -16.30 8.60 4.53
N LEU A 62 -16.74 8.88 5.76
CA LEU A 62 -16.40 8.08 6.95
C LEU A 62 -16.81 6.62 6.80
N TRP A 63 -18.03 6.38 6.31
CA TRP A 63 -18.61 5.03 6.17
C TRP A 63 -18.09 4.27 4.96
N LEU A 64 -17.44 4.95 4.03
CA LEU A 64 -16.81 4.29 2.89
C LEU A 64 -15.60 3.44 3.29
N TYR A 65 -14.90 3.75 4.40
CA TYR A 65 -13.76 2.93 4.85
C TYR A 65 -14.16 1.51 5.27
N PRO A 66 -15.15 1.29 6.17
CA PRO A 66 -15.60 -0.06 6.47
C PRO A 66 -16.26 -0.74 5.26
N LEU A 67 -16.94 0.01 4.39
CA LEU A 67 -17.49 -0.53 3.15
C LEU A 67 -16.37 -1.02 2.20
N CYS A 68 -15.28 -0.26 2.05
CA CYS A 68 -14.10 -0.70 1.31
C CYS A 68 -13.43 -1.92 1.94
N ALA A 69 -13.33 -1.98 3.26
CA ALA A 69 -12.79 -3.15 3.96
C ALA A 69 -13.64 -4.39 3.70
N LEU A 70 -14.97 -4.27 3.72
CA LEU A 70 -15.90 -5.35 3.37
C LEU A 70 -15.77 -5.74 1.89
N LEU A 71 -15.58 -4.78 0.99
CA LEU A 71 -15.41 -5.02 -0.44
C LEU A 71 -14.11 -5.80 -0.73
N ILE A 72 -13.01 -5.48 -0.05
CA ILE A 72 -11.72 -6.15 -0.24
C ILE A 72 -11.59 -7.45 0.55
N LEU A 73 -12.43 -7.67 1.56
CA LEU A 73 -12.38 -8.84 2.44
C LEU A 73 -12.43 -10.18 1.70
N PRO A 74 -13.30 -10.41 0.68
CA PRO A 74 -13.30 -11.64 -0.11
C PRO A 74 -11.95 -11.90 -0.78
N VAL A 75 -11.33 -10.86 -1.32
CA VAL A 75 -10.00 -10.94 -1.95
C VAL A 75 -8.96 -11.33 -0.90
N LEU A 76 -8.95 -10.67 0.24
CA LEU A 76 -8.00 -10.90 1.32
C LEU A 76 -8.15 -12.31 1.91
N LEU A 77 -9.37 -12.83 2.03
CA LEU A 77 -9.65 -14.22 2.44
C LEU A 77 -9.10 -15.22 1.42
N CYS A 78 -9.24 -14.98 0.11
CA CYS A 78 -8.61 -15.80 -0.91
C CYS A 78 -7.09 -15.82 -0.77
N PHE A 79 -6.44 -14.68 -0.54
CA PHE A 79 -5.01 -14.61 -0.30
C PHE A 79 -4.59 -15.28 1.02
N ALA A 80 -5.39 -15.17 2.07
CA ALA A 80 -5.17 -15.90 3.32
C ALA A 80 -5.15 -17.42 3.11
N GLU A 81 -6.10 -17.95 2.33
CA GLU A 81 -6.13 -19.37 1.99
C GLU A 81 -4.97 -19.75 1.06
N LEU A 82 -4.68 -18.96 0.01
CA LEU A 82 -3.54 -19.20 -0.87
C LEU A 82 -2.22 -19.23 -0.09
N SER A 83 -2.01 -18.28 0.82
CA SER A 83 -0.79 -18.25 1.65
C SER A 83 -0.69 -19.44 2.61
N SER A 84 -1.80 -20.02 3.02
CA SER A 84 -1.81 -21.24 3.84
C SER A 84 -1.41 -22.51 3.07
N ARG A 85 -1.56 -22.51 1.74
CA ARG A 85 -1.19 -23.65 0.88
C ARG A 85 0.28 -23.66 0.52
N PHE A 86 0.90 -22.48 0.37
CA PHE A 86 2.27 -22.33 -0.09
C PHE A 86 3.17 -21.77 1.01
N ALA A 87 4.14 -22.57 1.43
CA ALA A 87 5.13 -22.16 2.43
C ALA A 87 6.38 -21.50 1.81
N GLY A 88 6.45 -21.40 0.48
CA GLY A 88 7.58 -20.84 -0.26
C GLY A 88 7.46 -19.35 -0.52
N SER A 89 8.59 -18.71 -0.85
CA SER A 89 8.64 -17.31 -1.29
C SER A 89 8.10 -17.15 -2.72
N GLY A 90 7.59 -15.97 -3.06
CA GLY A 90 7.15 -15.63 -4.42
C GLY A 90 5.69 -15.19 -4.54
N GLY A 91 4.84 -15.47 -3.56
CA GLY A 91 3.47 -14.97 -3.46
C GLY A 91 2.62 -15.17 -4.72
N PRO A 92 2.01 -14.10 -5.26
CA PRO A 92 1.07 -14.18 -6.40
C PRO A 92 1.58 -14.95 -7.62
N ALA A 93 2.85 -14.76 -7.99
CA ALA A 93 3.44 -15.44 -9.15
C ALA A 93 3.43 -16.98 -8.98
N VAL A 94 3.73 -17.45 -7.76
CA VAL A 94 3.74 -18.88 -7.42
C VAL A 94 2.32 -19.44 -7.46
N TYR A 95 1.34 -18.74 -6.88
CA TYR A 95 -0.05 -19.19 -6.82
C TYR A 95 -0.64 -19.38 -8.22
N VAL A 96 -0.44 -18.38 -9.08
CA VAL A 96 -0.96 -18.38 -10.45
C VAL A 96 -0.19 -19.39 -11.32
N SER A 97 1.13 -19.52 -11.14
CA SER A 97 1.93 -20.50 -11.87
C SER A 97 1.51 -21.94 -11.54
N ALA A 98 1.21 -22.23 -10.28
CA ALA A 98 0.77 -23.55 -9.84
C ALA A 98 -0.61 -23.94 -10.41
N ALA A 99 -1.50 -22.95 -10.63
CA ALA A 99 -2.84 -23.18 -11.16
C ALA A 99 -2.90 -23.21 -12.69
N PHE A 100 -2.20 -22.29 -13.36
CA PHE A 100 -2.37 -21.99 -14.79
C PHE A 100 -1.08 -22.10 -15.60
N GLY A 101 0.01 -22.51 -14.96
CA GLY A 101 1.30 -22.70 -15.61
C GLY A 101 2.21 -21.46 -15.62
N PRO A 102 3.48 -21.63 -16.10
CA PRO A 102 4.53 -20.61 -15.95
C PRO A 102 4.25 -19.28 -16.66
N ALA A 103 3.54 -19.30 -17.80
CA ALA A 103 3.22 -18.09 -18.55
C ALA A 103 2.24 -17.19 -17.77
N ALA A 104 1.22 -17.78 -17.14
CA ALA A 104 0.29 -17.06 -16.29
C ALA A 104 0.98 -16.56 -15.01
N GLY A 105 1.87 -17.38 -14.43
CA GLY A 105 2.72 -17.00 -13.30
C GLY A 105 3.59 -15.78 -13.59
N PHE A 106 4.19 -15.72 -14.79
CA PHE A 106 4.93 -14.53 -15.25
C PHE A 106 4.03 -13.28 -15.28
N GLN A 107 2.82 -13.39 -15.86
CA GLN A 107 1.90 -12.25 -15.91
C GLN A 107 1.50 -11.77 -14.52
N ALA A 108 1.24 -12.66 -13.58
CA ALA A 108 0.96 -12.30 -12.20
C ALA A 108 2.17 -11.61 -11.52
N GLY A 109 3.38 -12.11 -11.73
CA GLY A 109 4.62 -11.49 -11.27
C GLY A 109 4.83 -10.10 -11.87
N TRP A 110 4.59 -9.95 -13.18
CA TRP A 110 4.70 -8.67 -13.87
C TRP A 110 3.65 -7.66 -13.41
N LEU A 111 2.39 -8.06 -13.25
CA LEU A 111 1.35 -7.21 -12.67
C LEU A 111 1.70 -6.75 -11.25
N TYR A 112 2.25 -7.65 -10.42
CA TYR A 112 2.76 -7.26 -9.10
C TYR A 112 3.86 -6.21 -9.20
N TYR A 113 4.84 -6.42 -10.11
CA TYR A 113 5.92 -5.47 -10.37
C TYR A 113 5.37 -4.10 -10.75
N LEU A 114 4.42 -4.05 -11.68
CA LEU A 114 3.77 -2.82 -12.14
C LEU A 114 2.97 -2.13 -11.03
N ALA A 115 2.19 -2.89 -10.26
CA ALA A 115 1.42 -2.34 -9.14
C ALA A 115 2.33 -1.65 -8.11
N ARG A 116 3.49 -2.25 -7.81
CA ARG A 116 4.49 -1.67 -6.91
C ARG A 116 5.18 -0.44 -7.53
N LEU A 117 5.49 -0.49 -8.81
CA LEU A 117 6.10 0.60 -9.56
C LEU A 117 5.23 1.86 -9.54
N VAL A 118 3.96 1.72 -9.94
CA VAL A 118 3.01 2.84 -9.98
C VAL A 118 2.70 3.35 -8.57
N SER A 119 2.64 2.45 -7.58
CA SER A 119 2.46 2.83 -6.17
C SER A 119 3.66 3.63 -5.64
N VAL A 120 4.90 3.28 -6.01
CA VAL A 120 6.11 4.04 -5.66
C VAL A 120 6.04 5.44 -6.27
N ALA A 121 5.65 5.56 -7.54
CA ALA A 121 5.48 6.85 -8.19
C ALA A 121 4.41 7.70 -7.47
N ALA A 122 3.23 7.14 -7.19
CA ALA A 122 2.15 7.82 -6.46
C ALA A 122 2.60 8.31 -5.07
N ASN A 123 3.24 7.43 -4.30
CA ASN A 123 3.74 7.76 -2.96
C ASN A 123 4.78 8.88 -3.00
N THR A 124 5.66 8.88 -4.01
CA THR A 124 6.69 9.93 -4.17
C THR A 124 6.05 11.27 -4.52
N VAL A 125 5.04 11.27 -5.39
CA VAL A 125 4.28 12.49 -5.73
C VAL A 125 3.63 13.06 -4.47
N LEU A 126 2.94 12.25 -3.69
CA LEU A 126 2.32 12.71 -2.45
C LEU A 126 3.34 13.23 -1.43
N LEU A 127 4.51 12.60 -1.32
CA LEU A 127 5.58 13.11 -0.46
C LEU A 127 6.02 14.51 -0.88
N VAL A 128 6.25 14.72 -2.18
CA VAL A 128 6.62 16.04 -2.73
C VAL A 128 5.53 17.06 -2.50
N ASP A 129 4.27 16.70 -2.70
CA ASP A 129 3.12 17.56 -2.44
C ASP A 129 3.02 17.94 -0.94
N SER A 130 3.31 16.98 -0.04
CA SER A 130 3.35 17.25 1.40
C SER A 130 4.49 18.19 1.82
N VAL A 131 5.71 18.00 1.23
CA VAL A 131 6.85 18.90 1.48
C VAL A 131 6.57 20.31 0.97
N SER A 132 5.82 20.46 -0.11
CA SER A 132 5.44 21.75 -0.68
C SER A 132 4.53 22.60 0.25
N TYR A 133 3.92 21.99 1.27
CA TYR A 133 3.22 22.71 2.33
C TYR A 133 4.13 23.71 3.05
N PHE A 134 5.38 23.30 3.36
CA PHE A 134 6.37 24.19 4.01
C PHE A 134 7.17 25.04 3.02
N LEU A 135 7.30 24.57 1.78
CA LEU A 135 8.09 25.22 0.73
C LEU A 135 7.23 25.36 -0.55
N PRO A 136 6.36 26.38 -0.64
CA PRO A 136 5.44 26.58 -1.77
C PRO A 136 6.12 26.61 -3.16
N ALA A 137 7.40 27.01 -3.21
CA ALA A 137 8.21 26.98 -4.44
C ALA A 137 8.34 25.57 -5.08
N LEU A 138 8.06 24.50 -4.30
CA LEU A 138 8.10 23.11 -4.75
C LEU A 138 6.78 22.62 -5.35
N GLN A 139 5.73 23.45 -5.42
CA GLN A 139 4.42 23.02 -5.96
C GLN A 139 4.44 22.75 -7.46
N ALA A 140 5.28 23.46 -8.21
CA ALA A 140 5.35 23.34 -9.67
C ALA A 140 6.76 23.65 -10.21
N GLY A 141 6.96 23.36 -11.50
CA GLY A 141 8.17 23.73 -12.22
C GLY A 141 9.39 22.86 -11.96
N PRO A 142 10.60 23.36 -12.27
CA PRO A 142 11.81 22.56 -12.24
C PRO A 142 12.22 22.11 -10.83
N LEU A 143 11.88 22.88 -9.79
CA LEU A 143 12.19 22.52 -8.40
C LEU A 143 11.41 21.29 -7.94
N ARG A 144 10.14 21.14 -8.37
CA ARG A 144 9.35 19.94 -8.12
C ARG A 144 10.01 18.71 -8.74
N LEU A 145 10.41 18.81 -10.02
CA LEU A 145 11.12 17.73 -10.72
C LEU A 145 12.45 17.38 -10.04
N LEU A 146 13.22 18.39 -9.63
CA LEU A 146 14.47 18.20 -8.89
C LEU A 146 14.23 17.39 -7.60
N LEU A 147 13.19 17.72 -6.83
CA LEU A 147 12.88 17.00 -5.58
C LEU A 147 12.46 15.55 -5.86
N LEU A 148 11.67 15.29 -6.91
CA LEU A 148 11.33 13.92 -7.36
C LEU A 148 12.62 13.13 -7.69
N VAL A 149 13.54 13.74 -8.45
CA VAL A 149 14.85 13.13 -8.81
C VAL A 149 15.68 12.84 -7.56
N VAL A 150 15.75 13.78 -6.63
CA VAL A 150 16.53 13.62 -5.38
C VAL A 150 15.96 12.48 -4.53
N VAL A 151 14.66 12.45 -4.32
CA VAL A 151 14.00 11.41 -3.49
C VAL A 151 14.17 10.04 -4.11
N LEU A 152 13.75 9.85 -5.38
CA LEU A 152 13.85 8.56 -6.05
C LEU A 152 15.30 8.16 -6.32
N GLY A 153 16.16 9.11 -6.67
CA GLY A 153 17.59 8.89 -6.87
C GLY A 153 18.28 8.42 -5.58
N ALA A 154 18.02 9.07 -4.46
CA ALA A 154 18.55 8.66 -3.15
C ALA A 154 18.06 7.25 -2.78
N MET A 155 16.77 6.95 -2.93
CA MET A 155 16.23 5.62 -2.64
C MET A 155 16.82 4.55 -3.56
N THR A 156 17.01 4.84 -4.85
CA THR A 156 17.65 3.94 -5.82
C THR A 156 19.09 3.65 -5.44
N LEU A 157 19.89 4.69 -5.13
CA LEU A 157 21.27 4.56 -4.71
C LEU A 157 21.42 3.75 -3.42
N LEU A 158 20.59 4.03 -2.41
CA LEU A 158 20.56 3.27 -1.15
C LEU A 158 20.28 1.78 -1.39
N ASN A 159 19.39 1.45 -2.33
CA ASN A 159 19.10 0.07 -2.67
C ASN A 159 20.23 -0.61 -3.46
N VAL A 160 20.93 0.11 -4.35
CA VAL A 160 22.11 -0.41 -5.04
C VAL A 160 23.25 -0.71 -4.06
N TRP A 161 23.49 0.17 -3.08
CA TRP A 161 24.56 -0.03 -2.07
C TRP A 161 24.27 -1.15 -1.06
N GLY A 162 23.05 -1.70 -1.06
CA GLY A 162 22.69 -2.88 -0.28
C GLY A 162 22.43 -2.57 1.20
N VAL A 163 21.20 -2.61 1.60
CA VAL A 163 20.77 -2.29 2.97
C VAL A 163 20.61 -3.56 3.79
N ARG A 164 21.70 -4.09 4.37
CA ARG A 164 21.67 -5.27 5.27
C ARG A 164 20.80 -5.08 6.53
N LYS A 165 20.44 -3.82 6.86
CA LYS A 165 19.64 -3.50 8.07
C LYS A 165 18.19 -3.09 7.74
N THR A 166 17.75 -3.24 6.51
CA THR A 166 16.46 -2.71 6.01
C THR A 166 15.26 -3.18 6.85
N MET A 167 15.22 -4.44 7.27
CA MET A 167 14.06 -4.97 8.01
C MET A 167 13.90 -4.37 9.40
N ARG A 168 14.98 -4.04 10.11
CA ARG A 168 14.90 -3.37 11.42
C ARG A 168 14.36 -1.95 11.29
N TRP A 169 14.90 -1.21 10.32
CA TRP A 169 14.45 0.15 10.04
C TRP A 169 13.00 0.17 9.54
N LEU A 170 12.62 -0.78 8.69
CA LEU A 170 11.26 -0.92 8.21
C LEU A 170 10.26 -1.11 9.37
N GLY A 171 10.57 -1.98 10.32
CA GLY A 171 9.76 -2.18 11.52
C GLY A 171 9.68 -0.92 12.38
N ALA A 172 10.81 -0.27 12.67
CA ALA A 172 10.85 0.96 13.46
C ALA A 172 10.04 2.11 12.79
N LEU A 173 10.20 2.31 11.48
CA LEU A 173 9.45 3.31 10.72
C LEU A 173 7.95 2.97 10.67
N THR A 174 7.59 1.68 10.62
CA THR A 174 6.19 1.23 10.66
C THR A 174 5.54 1.52 12.02
N VAL A 175 6.26 1.30 13.11
CA VAL A 175 5.77 1.65 14.46
C VAL A 175 5.66 3.17 14.60
N ALA A 176 6.66 3.92 14.14
CA ALA A 176 6.63 5.38 14.19
C ALA A 176 5.43 5.97 13.44
N LYS A 177 5.14 5.51 12.21
CA LYS A 177 3.98 5.99 11.45
C LYS A 177 2.64 5.62 12.12
N LEU A 178 2.53 4.44 12.71
CA LEU A 178 1.34 4.05 13.48
C LEU A 178 1.16 4.95 14.68
N ALA A 179 2.22 5.25 15.44
CA ALA A 179 2.17 6.14 16.59
C ALA A 179 1.72 7.55 16.21
N VAL A 180 2.24 8.11 15.11
CA VAL A 180 1.85 9.44 14.62
C VAL A 180 0.39 9.46 14.17
N LEU A 181 -0.06 8.47 13.38
CA LEU A 181 -1.46 8.40 12.92
C LEU A 181 -2.43 8.15 14.07
N ALA A 182 -2.08 7.25 14.99
CA ALA A 182 -2.91 6.99 16.17
C ALA A 182 -2.96 8.21 17.09
N GLY A 183 -1.83 8.89 17.29
CA GLY A 183 -1.77 10.14 18.05
C GLY A 183 -2.66 11.23 17.45
N PHE A 184 -2.59 11.44 16.14
CA PHE A 184 -3.47 12.36 15.41
C PHE A 184 -4.95 11.95 15.57
N ALA A 185 -5.27 10.68 15.34
CA ALA A 185 -6.63 10.16 15.42
C ALA A 185 -7.21 10.31 16.85
N LEU A 186 -6.43 9.94 17.87
CA LEU A 186 -6.86 10.05 19.28
C LEU A 186 -7.05 11.53 19.69
N ALA A 187 -6.13 12.40 19.32
CA ALA A 187 -6.23 13.83 19.63
C ALA A 187 -7.39 14.49 18.86
N GLY A 188 -7.62 14.15 17.59
CA GLY A 188 -8.75 14.64 16.83
C GLY A 188 -10.09 14.11 17.37
N CYS A 189 -10.17 12.81 17.69
CA CYS A 189 -11.37 12.22 18.27
C CYS A 189 -11.64 12.72 19.71
N SER A 190 -10.63 13.11 20.48
CA SER A 190 -10.84 13.67 21.82
C SER A 190 -11.60 14.99 21.77
N ILE A 191 -11.39 15.81 20.74
CA ILE A 191 -12.17 17.05 20.52
C ILE A 191 -13.62 16.72 20.21
N LEU A 192 -13.88 15.64 19.49
CA LEU A 192 -15.24 15.18 19.20
C LEU A 192 -15.97 14.70 20.47
N LEU A 193 -15.26 14.06 21.39
CA LEU A 193 -15.84 13.53 22.64
C LEU A 193 -15.96 14.61 23.74
N TRP A 194 -15.16 15.67 23.65
CA TRP A 194 -15.15 16.76 24.60
C TRP A 194 -15.39 18.09 23.85
N PRO A 195 -16.64 18.38 23.45
CA PRO A 195 -16.95 19.67 22.88
C PRO A 195 -16.68 20.73 23.97
N ALA A 196 -15.58 21.46 23.79
CA ALA A 196 -15.27 22.56 24.68
C ALA A 196 -16.42 23.59 24.57
N SER A 197 -17.29 23.59 25.57
CA SER A 197 -18.30 24.58 25.72
C SER A 197 -17.61 25.97 25.66
N ASN A 198 -17.92 26.73 24.59
CA ASN A 198 -17.59 28.18 24.46
C ASN A 198 -16.14 28.58 24.21
N THR A 199 -15.29 27.81 23.58
CA THR A 199 -14.08 28.39 23.00
C THR A 199 -14.39 29.05 21.66
N VAL A 200 -14.73 30.34 21.71
CA VAL A 200 -14.71 31.27 20.57
C VAL A 200 -13.28 31.26 20.03
N ILE A 201 -13.09 30.71 18.84
CA ILE A 201 -11.80 30.81 18.15
C ILE A 201 -11.70 32.23 17.60
N PRO A 202 -10.76 33.09 18.07
CA PRO A 202 -10.52 34.36 17.41
C PRO A 202 -9.73 34.09 16.12
N THR A 203 -10.41 33.68 15.07
CA THR A 203 -9.84 33.70 13.75
C THR A 203 -10.06 35.07 13.12
N LEU A 204 -8.94 35.63 12.62
CA LEU A 204 -8.85 36.75 11.71
C LEU A 204 -10.23 37.25 11.18
N ASN A 205 -10.77 38.29 11.81
CA ASN A 205 -11.83 39.20 11.30
C ASN A 205 -13.04 38.59 10.56
N THR A 206 -13.37 37.34 10.72
CA THR A 206 -14.64 36.75 10.34
C THR A 206 -15.29 36.15 11.57
N THR A 207 -16.44 36.68 11.95
CA THR A 207 -17.37 36.11 12.93
C THR A 207 -17.87 34.77 12.40
N LEU A 208 -17.04 33.71 12.52
CA LEU A 208 -17.48 32.34 12.33
C LEU A 208 -17.90 31.85 13.73
N ASP A 209 -19.20 32.00 14.02
CA ASP A 209 -19.92 31.20 15.01
C ASP A 209 -19.92 29.73 14.53
N THR A 210 -18.75 29.15 14.38
CA THR A 210 -18.62 27.69 14.14
C THR A 210 -18.31 27.07 15.50
N ALA A 211 -19.32 26.96 16.36
CA ALA A 211 -19.41 25.78 17.22
C ALA A 211 -19.16 24.58 16.32
N VAL A 212 -18.24 23.68 16.71
CA VAL A 212 -18.07 22.37 16.04
C VAL A 212 -19.46 21.73 16.03
N GLN A 213 -20.23 22.01 14.97
CA GLN A 213 -21.56 21.45 14.84
C GLN A 213 -21.34 19.99 14.39
N TRP A 214 -21.55 19.08 15.32
CA TRP A 214 -21.85 17.72 14.99
C TRP A 214 -23.06 17.72 14.05
N GLN A 215 -22.79 17.84 12.75
CA GLN A 215 -23.79 17.36 11.80
C GLN A 215 -23.87 15.86 12.00
N PRO A 216 -25.09 15.31 12.16
CA PRO A 216 -25.19 13.89 12.46
C PRO A 216 -24.48 13.12 11.37
N LEU A 217 -23.56 12.20 11.75
CA LEU A 217 -22.85 11.25 10.89
C LEU A 217 -23.79 10.42 9.99
N LEU A 218 -25.07 10.72 10.00
CA LEU A 218 -26.19 10.10 9.31
C LEU A 218 -27.00 11.09 8.46
N SER A 219 -26.49 12.31 8.20
CA SER A 219 -27.13 13.17 7.19
C SER A 219 -27.15 12.42 5.85
N TYR A 220 -28.27 12.53 5.14
CA TYR A 220 -28.45 11.90 3.82
C TYR A 220 -27.24 12.20 2.94
N PRO A 221 -26.65 11.20 2.27
CA PRO A 221 -25.37 11.36 1.61
C PRO A 221 -25.52 12.27 0.40
N ASP A 222 -24.85 13.42 0.43
CA ASP A 222 -24.49 14.18 -0.77
C ASP A 222 -23.38 13.44 -1.52
N ILE A 223 -23.70 12.19 -1.95
CA ILE A 223 -22.73 11.36 -2.69
C ILE A 223 -22.73 11.87 -4.14
N VAL A 224 -21.65 12.54 -4.51
CA VAL A 224 -21.43 13.01 -5.87
C VAL A 224 -21.09 11.82 -6.79
N ASP A 225 -20.16 10.96 -6.35
CA ASP A 225 -19.74 9.76 -7.08
C ASP A 225 -19.22 8.68 -6.11
N GLY A 226 -20.14 7.83 -5.65
CA GLY A 226 -19.82 6.73 -4.71
C GLY A 226 -18.85 5.69 -5.28
N PRO A 227 -19.02 5.19 -6.51
CA PRO A 227 -18.08 4.29 -7.16
C PRO A 227 -16.66 4.85 -7.27
N ALA A 228 -16.50 6.10 -7.67
CA ALA A 228 -15.19 6.75 -7.73
C ALA A 228 -14.57 6.92 -6.34
N ALA A 229 -15.37 7.25 -5.31
CA ALA A 229 -14.91 7.34 -3.94
C ALA A 229 -14.43 5.97 -3.41
N LEU A 230 -15.17 4.88 -3.67
CA LEU A 230 -14.76 3.53 -3.32
C LEU A 230 -13.47 3.12 -4.03
N LEU A 231 -13.36 3.36 -5.34
CA LEU A 231 -12.15 3.08 -6.12
C LEU A 231 -10.94 3.80 -5.53
N LEU A 232 -11.12 5.08 -5.18
CA LEU A 232 -10.07 5.88 -4.56
C LEU A 232 -9.65 5.31 -3.20
N LEU A 233 -10.61 4.96 -2.35
CA LEU A 233 -10.33 4.43 -1.02
C LEU A 233 -9.78 3.01 -1.04
N VAL A 234 -10.11 2.18 -2.03
CA VAL A 234 -9.50 0.86 -2.21
C VAL A 234 -7.97 0.96 -2.30
N TYR A 235 -7.42 2.08 -2.86
CA TYR A 235 -5.98 2.31 -2.85
C TYR A 235 -5.36 2.27 -1.44
N ALA A 236 -6.10 2.68 -0.41
CA ALA A 236 -5.64 2.63 0.98
C ALA A 236 -5.64 1.22 1.58
N PHE A 237 -6.39 0.28 1.00
CA PHE A 237 -6.53 -1.09 1.48
C PHE A 237 -5.73 -2.12 0.69
N VAL A 238 -4.98 -1.71 -0.33
CA VAL A 238 -4.12 -2.59 -1.14
C VAL A 238 -2.65 -2.47 -0.71
N GLY A 239 -1.86 -3.51 -1.03
CA GLY A 239 -0.44 -3.56 -0.69
C GLY A 239 -0.10 -4.65 0.33
N PHE A 240 -1.10 -5.30 0.91
CA PHE A 240 -0.95 -6.43 1.85
C PHE A 240 -0.19 -7.60 1.22
N GLU A 241 -0.25 -7.76 -0.10
CA GLU A 241 0.42 -8.81 -0.86
C GLU A 241 1.95 -8.77 -0.73
N SER A 242 2.51 -7.63 -0.32
CA SER A 242 3.96 -7.49 -0.09
C SER A 242 4.47 -8.39 1.05
N ALA A 243 3.64 -8.71 2.04
CA ALA A 243 3.97 -9.62 3.13
C ALA A 243 3.97 -11.10 2.71
N LEU A 244 3.36 -11.43 1.57
CA LEU A 244 3.31 -12.80 1.04
C LEU A 244 4.58 -13.20 0.30
N ILE A 245 5.37 -12.23 -0.15
CA ILE A 245 6.63 -12.49 -0.88
C ILE A 245 7.65 -13.20 0.01
N PRO A 246 7.95 -12.76 1.25
CA PRO A 246 8.88 -13.44 2.14
C PRO A 246 8.24 -14.58 2.95
N ALA A 247 7.14 -15.20 2.49
CA ALA A 247 6.47 -16.28 3.19
C ALA A 247 7.41 -17.45 3.54
N GLY A 248 8.41 -17.74 2.69
CA GLY A 248 9.41 -18.78 2.95
C GLY A 248 10.34 -18.48 4.13
N GLU A 249 10.46 -17.23 4.56
CA GLU A 249 11.24 -16.80 5.72
C GLU A 249 10.41 -16.80 7.01
N ALA A 250 9.11 -17.06 6.94
CA ALA A 250 8.22 -17.12 8.09
C ALA A 250 8.38 -18.44 8.85
N LYS A 251 8.28 -18.39 10.20
CA LYS A 251 8.33 -19.58 11.07
C LYS A 251 7.12 -20.48 10.83
N ASN A 252 5.92 -19.90 10.83
CA ASN A 252 4.65 -20.61 10.65
C ASN A 252 3.77 -19.87 9.61
N PRO A 253 4.16 -19.80 8.31
CA PRO A 253 3.48 -18.97 7.32
C PRO A 253 2.00 -19.33 7.16
N GLN A 254 1.67 -20.61 7.18
CA GLN A 254 0.32 -21.11 6.99
C GLN A 254 -0.68 -20.66 8.06
N ARG A 255 -0.21 -20.39 9.28
CA ARG A 255 -1.02 -19.91 10.41
C ARG A 255 -0.92 -18.41 10.61
N ASP A 256 0.29 -17.87 10.51
CA ASP A 256 0.59 -16.51 10.93
C ASP A 256 0.20 -15.49 9.85
N LEU A 257 0.35 -15.81 8.55
CA LEU A 257 -0.04 -14.90 7.47
C LEU A 257 -1.56 -14.64 7.41
N PRO A 258 -2.45 -15.65 7.45
CA PRO A 258 -3.89 -15.40 7.47
C PRO A 258 -4.32 -14.51 8.64
N ARG A 259 -3.77 -14.78 9.83
CA ARG A 259 -4.07 -13.99 11.04
C ARG A 259 -3.55 -12.56 10.93
N ALA A 260 -2.33 -12.39 10.42
CA ALA A 260 -1.73 -11.07 10.20
C ALA A 260 -2.54 -10.24 9.20
N LEU A 261 -3.00 -10.86 8.10
CA LEU A 261 -3.82 -10.20 7.09
C LEU A 261 -5.14 -9.69 7.66
N LEU A 262 -5.90 -10.55 8.36
CA LEU A 262 -7.22 -10.20 8.88
C LEU A 262 -7.14 -9.19 10.02
N SER A 263 -6.23 -9.39 10.98
CA SER A 263 -6.07 -8.46 12.11
C SER A 263 -5.52 -7.10 11.67
N ALA A 264 -4.64 -7.06 10.67
CA ALA A 264 -4.15 -5.81 10.11
C ALA A 264 -5.25 -5.06 9.35
N LEU A 265 -6.09 -5.75 8.57
CA LEU A 265 -7.25 -5.13 7.90
C LEU A 265 -8.16 -4.45 8.90
N LEU A 266 -8.53 -5.15 9.99
CA LEU A 266 -9.40 -4.60 11.03
C LEU A 266 -8.77 -3.35 11.68
N LEU A 267 -7.51 -3.46 12.13
CA LEU A 267 -6.82 -2.32 12.76
C LEU A 267 -6.73 -1.12 11.82
N VAL A 268 -6.33 -1.35 10.58
CA VAL A 268 -6.16 -0.27 9.59
C VAL A 268 -7.50 0.37 9.26
N THR A 269 -8.58 -0.41 9.16
CA THR A 269 -9.94 0.14 8.94
C THR A 269 -10.34 1.08 10.07
N LEU A 270 -10.19 0.63 11.33
CA LEU A 270 -10.53 1.46 12.50
C LEU A 270 -9.67 2.72 12.57
N LEU A 271 -8.37 2.59 12.28
CA LEU A 271 -7.45 3.74 12.26
C LEU A 271 -7.84 4.74 11.17
N TYR A 272 -8.16 4.27 9.97
CA TYR A 272 -8.56 5.13 8.86
C TYR A 272 -9.89 5.83 9.11
N MET A 273 -10.86 5.14 9.71
CA MET A 273 -12.11 5.75 10.15
C MET A 273 -11.85 6.86 11.19
N ALA A 274 -11.00 6.60 12.18
CA ALA A 274 -10.68 7.60 13.19
C ALA A 274 -9.94 8.83 12.60
N VAL A 275 -9.03 8.62 11.64
CA VAL A 275 -8.37 9.70 10.91
C VAL A 275 -9.37 10.52 10.09
N GLN A 276 -10.27 9.86 9.35
CA GLN A 276 -11.30 10.53 8.56
C GLN A 276 -12.26 11.34 9.45
N ALA A 277 -12.70 10.75 10.56
CA ALA A 277 -13.56 11.43 11.53
C ALA A 277 -12.89 12.69 12.10
N ALA A 278 -11.60 12.59 12.46
CA ALA A 278 -10.83 13.74 12.92
C ALA A 278 -10.70 14.83 11.85
N CYS A 279 -10.45 14.46 10.58
CA CYS A 279 -10.37 15.41 9.47
C CYS A 279 -11.72 16.10 9.22
N LEU A 280 -12.83 15.35 9.20
CA LEU A 280 -14.17 15.91 9.00
C LEU A 280 -14.55 16.87 10.13
N ALA A 281 -14.19 16.55 11.37
CA ALA A 281 -14.49 17.39 12.53
C ALA A 281 -13.67 18.68 12.58
N LEU A 282 -12.41 18.62 12.14
CA LEU A 282 -11.48 19.74 12.23
C LEU A 282 -11.53 20.67 11.02
N LEU A 283 -11.83 20.16 9.82
CA LEU A 283 -11.77 20.88 8.56
C LEU A 283 -13.15 21.07 7.94
N PRO A 284 -13.80 22.24 8.09
CA PRO A 284 -15.10 22.52 7.44
C PRO A 284 -15.04 22.39 5.92
N ASP A 285 -13.92 22.70 5.28
CA ASP A 285 -13.68 22.60 3.84
C ASP A 285 -12.65 21.50 3.50
N LEU A 286 -12.85 20.30 4.06
CA LEU A 286 -11.97 19.17 3.86
C LEU A 286 -11.82 18.80 2.36
N ALA A 287 -12.90 18.95 1.58
CA ALA A 287 -12.94 18.57 0.17
C ALA A 287 -11.92 19.30 -0.71
N HIS A 288 -11.55 20.52 -0.37
CA HIS A 288 -10.60 21.37 -1.12
C HIS A 288 -9.19 21.37 -0.57
N SER A 289 -8.95 20.72 0.57
CA SER A 289 -7.60 20.63 1.14
C SER A 289 -6.66 19.80 0.27
N LYS A 290 -5.45 20.32 0.02
CA LYS A 290 -4.37 19.60 -0.66
C LYS A 290 -3.56 18.70 0.29
N THR A 291 -3.53 19.08 1.57
CA THR A 291 -2.76 18.41 2.63
C THR A 291 -3.62 18.19 3.88
N PRO A 292 -4.69 17.36 3.78
CA PRO A 292 -5.78 17.33 4.77
C PRO A 292 -5.31 17.06 6.19
N LEU A 293 -4.36 16.14 6.40
CA LEU A 293 -3.87 15.84 7.74
C LEU A 293 -3.00 16.97 8.31
N LEU A 294 -2.20 17.65 7.48
CA LEU A 294 -1.38 18.79 7.94
C LEU A 294 -2.28 19.97 8.33
N ASP A 295 -3.27 20.29 7.50
CA ASP A 295 -4.24 21.35 7.75
C ASP A 295 -5.06 21.04 9.01
N ALA A 296 -5.55 19.82 9.16
CA ALA A 296 -6.25 19.37 10.36
C ALA A 296 -5.37 19.41 11.61
N THR A 297 -4.07 19.05 11.50
CA THR A 297 -3.12 19.12 12.63
C THR A 297 -2.86 20.55 13.05
N ALA A 298 -2.76 21.49 12.12
CA ALA A 298 -2.59 22.91 12.42
C ALA A 298 -3.79 23.44 13.22
N LEU A 299 -5.02 23.12 12.79
CA LEU A 299 -6.24 23.49 13.51
C LEU A 299 -6.34 22.79 14.87
N LEU A 300 -6.04 21.48 14.94
CA LEU A 300 -5.99 20.74 16.19
C LEU A 300 -5.05 21.41 17.22
N ALA A 301 -3.86 21.80 16.79
CA ALA A 301 -2.87 22.46 17.66
C ALA A 301 -3.38 23.84 18.14
N THR A 302 -4.10 24.60 17.30
CA THR A 302 -4.72 25.86 17.72
C THR A 302 -5.83 25.66 18.74
N HIS A 303 -6.63 24.61 18.61
CA HIS A 303 -7.68 24.24 19.57
C HIS A 303 -7.10 23.77 20.91
N LEU A 304 -5.99 23.06 20.92
CA LEU A 304 -5.33 22.57 22.13
C LEU A 304 -4.51 23.67 22.86
N SER A 305 -4.10 24.71 22.13
CA SER A 305 -3.25 25.78 22.71
C SER A 305 -3.82 26.45 23.97
N PRO A 306 -5.13 26.80 24.07
CA PRO A 306 -5.70 27.38 25.28
C PRO A 306 -5.69 26.42 26.48
N LEU A 307 -5.83 25.08 26.21
CA LEU A 307 -5.83 24.06 27.26
C LEU A 307 -4.44 23.85 27.87
N ILE A 308 -3.40 24.05 27.05
CA ILE A 308 -2.00 23.86 27.45
C ILE A 308 -1.42 25.17 28.01
N SER A 309 -1.93 26.34 27.55
CA SER A 309 -1.33 27.67 27.78
C SER A 309 -1.94 28.47 28.94
N THR A 310 -2.60 27.84 29.93
CA THR A 310 -3.01 28.54 31.13
C THR A 310 -1.86 29.26 31.86
N HIS A 311 -0.60 29.02 31.45
CA HIS A 311 0.64 29.59 32.02
C HIS A 311 1.68 30.05 31.00
N MET A 312 1.37 30.15 29.68
CA MET A 312 2.37 30.47 28.65
C MET A 312 2.04 31.74 27.87
N GLU A 313 3.08 32.49 27.46
CA GLU A 313 3.00 33.76 26.72
C GLU A 313 2.41 33.64 25.30
N LYS A 314 1.94 34.75 24.72
CA LYS A 314 1.24 34.84 23.41
C LYS A 314 1.99 34.23 22.20
N GLY A 315 3.25 33.82 22.31
CA GLY A 315 4.03 33.15 21.26
C GLY A 315 3.87 31.61 21.22
N SER A 316 3.29 30.99 22.25
CA SER A 316 3.27 29.57 22.46
C SER A 316 2.33 28.79 21.47
N ALA A 317 1.23 29.43 21.06
CA ALA A 317 0.29 28.77 20.13
C ALA A 317 0.91 28.51 18.74
N ALA A 318 1.61 29.51 18.18
CA ALA A 318 2.31 29.38 16.90
C ALA A 318 3.43 28.32 16.98
N ALA A 319 4.15 28.27 18.10
CA ALA A 319 5.17 27.26 18.35
C ALA A 319 4.55 25.86 18.43
N LEU A 320 3.40 25.70 19.11
CA LEU A 320 2.69 24.42 19.20
C LEU A 320 2.22 23.92 17.83
N VAL A 321 1.64 24.81 17.00
CA VAL A 321 1.24 24.49 15.62
C VAL A 321 2.46 24.04 14.80
N SER A 322 3.57 24.78 14.88
CA SER A 322 4.81 24.45 14.15
C SER A 322 5.39 23.11 14.60
N ILE A 323 5.38 22.81 15.88
CA ILE A 323 5.85 21.51 16.41
C ILE A 323 4.93 20.37 15.97
N ALA A 324 3.61 20.53 16.12
CA ALA A 324 2.64 19.49 15.78
C ALA A 324 2.67 19.13 14.28
N THR A 325 2.67 20.15 13.41
CA THR A 325 2.76 19.97 11.96
C THR A 325 4.11 19.37 11.54
N SER A 326 5.21 19.75 12.22
CA SER A 326 6.54 19.16 11.97
C SER A 326 6.59 17.69 12.38
N ILE A 327 6.02 17.31 13.51
CA ILE A 327 5.93 15.90 13.95
C ILE A 327 5.12 15.09 12.94
N LEU A 328 3.96 15.59 12.51
CA LEU A 328 3.15 14.91 11.50
C LEU A 328 3.91 14.76 10.18
N MET A 329 4.60 15.81 9.74
CA MET A 329 5.40 15.81 8.52
C MET A 329 6.52 14.76 8.58
N LEU A 330 7.23 14.67 9.70
CA LEU A 330 8.22 13.62 9.92
C LEU A 330 7.57 12.22 9.87
N GLY A 331 6.36 12.09 10.38
CA GLY A 331 5.55 10.86 10.27
C GLY A 331 5.20 10.51 8.82
N ILE A 332 4.80 11.49 8.00
CA ILE A 332 4.53 11.33 6.57
C ILE A 332 5.82 10.88 5.84
N ILE A 333 6.92 11.59 6.05
CA ILE A 333 8.22 11.26 5.44
C ILE A 333 8.64 9.84 5.83
N ALA A 334 8.58 9.48 7.11
CA ALA A 334 8.91 8.15 7.61
C ALA A 334 8.02 7.07 6.99
N SER A 335 6.71 7.31 6.90
CA SER A 335 5.74 6.38 6.30
C SER A 335 6.05 6.12 4.83
N VAL A 336 6.22 7.18 4.06
CA VAL A 336 6.51 7.08 2.62
C VAL A 336 7.88 6.46 2.40
N ALA A 337 8.91 6.88 3.12
CA ALA A 337 10.26 6.31 3.03
C ALA A 337 10.27 4.81 3.33
N ALA A 338 9.55 4.35 4.37
CA ALA A 338 9.42 2.92 4.68
C ALA A 338 8.77 2.14 3.53
N ASN A 339 7.72 2.69 2.92
CA ASN A 339 7.02 2.05 1.81
C ASN A 339 7.89 2.02 0.55
N LEU A 340 8.56 3.14 0.22
CA LEU A 340 9.49 3.24 -0.90
C LEU A 340 10.67 2.27 -0.75
N LEU A 341 11.33 2.26 0.40
CA LEU A 341 12.44 1.34 0.69
C LEU A 341 12.01 -0.11 0.56
N GLY A 342 10.87 -0.49 1.13
CA GLY A 342 10.34 -1.84 1.04
C GLY A 342 10.01 -2.27 -0.39
N ALA A 343 9.42 -1.37 -1.19
CA ALA A 343 9.09 -1.64 -2.58
C ALA A 343 10.35 -1.75 -3.45
N MET A 344 11.26 -0.79 -3.34
CA MET A 344 12.51 -0.77 -4.12
C MET A 344 13.49 -1.88 -3.69
N PHE A 345 13.33 -2.42 -2.48
CA PHE A 345 14.08 -3.60 -2.05
C PHE A 345 13.52 -4.88 -2.66
N SER A 346 12.23 -5.12 -2.59
CA SER A 346 11.60 -6.39 -2.98
C SER A 346 11.35 -6.52 -4.49
N THR A 347 10.86 -5.45 -5.13
CA THR A 347 10.34 -5.53 -6.51
C THR A 347 11.42 -5.76 -7.57
N PRO A 348 12.62 -5.11 -7.54
CA PRO A 348 13.69 -5.43 -8.49
C PRO A 348 14.23 -6.85 -8.35
N ARG A 349 14.13 -7.46 -7.15
CA ARG A 349 14.52 -8.87 -6.97
C ARG A 349 13.58 -9.83 -7.66
N LEU A 350 12.29 -9.49 -7.75
CA LEU A 350 11.34 -10.27 -8.54
C LEU A 350 11.71 -10.22 -10.03
N SER A 351 12.03 -9.04 -10.59
CA SER A 351 12.44 -8.95 -12.00
C SER A 351 13.77 -9.68 -12.27
N HIS A 352 14.70 -9.66 -11.30
CA HIS A 352 15.92 -10.45 -11.35
C HIS A 352 15.61 -11.95 -11.41
N ALA A 353 14.76 -12.47 -10.51
CA ALA A 353 14.36 -13.87 -10.50
C ALA A 353 13.63 -14.30 -11.77
N LEU A 354 12.78 -13.43 -12.33
CA LEU A 354 12.13 -13.69 -13.63
C LEU A 354 13.15 -13.74 -14.79
N ALA A 355 14.23 -12.95 -14.72
CA ALA A 355 15.31 -12.99 -15.71
C ALA A 355 16.18 -14.24 -15.58
N GLU A 356 16.48 -14.71 -14.37
CA GLU A 356 17.15 -15.98 -14.12
C GLU A 356 16.37 -17.18 -14.70
N GLN A 357 15.05 -17.09 -14.72
CA GLN A 357 14.16 -18.08 -15.34
C GLN A 357 14.00 -17.91 -16.87
N GLY A 358 14.72 -16.97 -17.49
CA GLY A 358 14.64 -16.68 -18.92
C GLY A 358 13.31 -16.02 -19.35
N GLN A 359 12.55 -15.46 -18.41
CA GLN A 359 11.27 -14.79 -18.68
C GLN A 359 11.43 -13.28 -18.92
N LEU A 360 12.56 -12.69 -18.51
CA LEU A 360 12.98 -11.34 -18.82
C LEU A 360 14.41 -11.33 -19.41
N PRO A 361 14.81 -10.23 -20.08
CA PRO A 361 16.17 -10.12 -20.64
C PRO A 361 17.27 -10.34 -19.59
N ALA A 362 18.33 -11.03 -19.97
CA ALA A 362 19.41 -11.45 -19.06
C ALA A 362 20.10 -10.29 -18.31
N TRP A 363 20.07 -9.06 -18.85
CA TRP A 363 20.64 -7.90 -18.16
C TRP A 363 19.96 -7.55 -16.83
N PHE A 364 18.68 -7.96 -16.63
CA PHE A 364 18.01 -7.86 -15.33
C PHE A 364 18.59 -8.82 -14.27
N ALA A 365 19.21 -9.93 -14.73
CA ALA A 365 19.88 -10.89 -13.86
C ALA A 365 21.29 -10.46 -13.45
N ALA A 366 21.83 -9.37 -14.02
CA ALA A 366 23.17 -8.91 -13.70
C ALA A 366 23.26 -8.40 -12.27
N VAL A 367 24.22 -8.95 -11.51
CA VAL A 367 24.50 -8.61 -10.12
C VAL A 367 25.74 -7.70 -10.06
N HIS A 368 25.67 -6.62 -9.28
CA HIS A 368 26.77 -5.70 -9.09
C HIS A 368 27.93 -6.39 -8.33
N PRO A 369 29.18 -6.41 -8.86
CA PRO A 369 30.26 -7.21 -8.29
C PRO A 369 30.64 -6.83 -6.85
N ARG A 370 30.54 -5.54 -6.50
CA ARG A 370 30.90 -5.02 -5.17
C ARG A 370 29.75 -5.11 -4.15
N PHE A 371 28.51 -4.79 -4.58
CA PHE A 371 27.38 -4.65 -3.66
C PHE A 371 26.49 -5.89 -3.62
N LEU A 372 26.69 -6.85 -4.53
CA LEU A 372 25.91 -8.09 -4.64
C LEU A 372 24.39 -7.82 -4.74
N THR A 373 24.03 -6.76 -5.47
CA THR A 373 22.63 -6.34 -5.70
C THR A 373 22.32 -6.36 -7.18
N PRO A 374 21.06 -6.59 -7.59
CA PRO A 374 20.64 -6.55 -9.00
C PRO A 374 20.56 -5.08 -9.49
N ALA A 375 21.71 -4.43 -9.63
CA ALA A 375 21.80 -2.99 -9.86
C ALA A 375 21.04 -2.52 -11.11
N HIS A 376 21.11 -3.26 -12.22
CA HIS A 376 20.37 -2.92 -13.45
C HIS A 376 18.84 -2.94 -13.22
N ALA A 377 18.33 -3.96 -12.54
CA ALA A 377 16.93 -4.06 -12.21
C ALA A 377 16.48 -2.91 -11.27
N ILE A 378 17.32 -2.52 -10.30
CA ILE A 378 17.06 -1.41 -9.38
C ILE A 378 17.04 -0.07 -10.14
N TRP A 379 18.01 0.20 -11.02
CA TRP A 379 18.05 1.42 -11.82
C TRP A 379 16.85 1.51 -12.77
N PHE A 380 16.50 0.42 -13.46
CA PHE A 380 15.34 0.39 -14.34
C PHE A 380 14.04 0.71 -13.58
N PHE A 381 13.87 0.10 -12.41
CA PHE A 381 12.70 0.37 -11.56
C PHE A 381 12.65 1.84 -11.12
N GLY A 382 13.78 2.38 -10.64
CA GLY A 382 13.89 3.78 -10.19
C GLY A 382 13.63 4.79 -11.30
N LEU A 383 14.21 4.59 -12.49
CA LEU A 383 14.01 5.47 -13.65
C LEU A 383 12.56 5.43 -14.15
N LEU A 384 11.96 4.24 -14.23
CA LEU A 384 10.56 4.11 -14.67
C LEU A 384 9.60 4.72 -13.63
N ALA A 385 9.90 4.56 -12.33
CA ALA A 385 9.14 5.22 -11.26
C ALA A 385 9.25 6.75 -11.34
N LEU A 386 10.43 7.28 -11.65
CA LEU A 386 10.65 8.72 -11.85
C LEU A 386 9.85 9.24 -13.04
N LEU A 387 9.87 8.53 -14.17
CA LEU A 387 9.09 8.88 -15.36
C LEU A 387 7.60 8.95 -15.02
N LEU A 388 7.06 7.93 -14.35
CA LEU A 388 5.65 7.92 -13.97
C LEU A 388 5.31 9.02 -12.96
N ALA A 389 6.17 9.29 -11.99
CA ALA A 389 5.97 10.36 -11.01
C ALA A 389 6.02 11.76 -11.64
N SER A 390 6.81 11.96 -12.68
CA SER A 390 6.91 13.23 -13.38
C SER A 390 5.71 13.53 -14.29
N LEU A 391 5.02 12.49 -14.78
CA LEU A 391 3.90 12.60 -15.72
C LEU A 391 2.53 12.55 -15.05
N GLY A 392 2.43 11.94 -13.85
CA GLY A 392 1.15 11.65 -13.19
C GLY A 392 0.92 12.46 -11.93
N SER A 393 -0.37 12.74 -11.64
CA SER A 393 -0.80 13.19 -10.31
C SER A 393 -0.96 12.00 -9.36
N PHE A 394 -0.95 12.26 -8.04
CA PHE A 394 -1.17 11.22 -7.04
C PHE A 394 -2.46 10.42 -7.30
N LEU A 395 -3.59 11.10 -7.51
CA LEU A 395 -4.89 10.45 -7.71
C LEU A 395 -4.92 9.57 -8.96
N TYR A 396 -4.33 10.05 -10.06
CA TYR A 396 -4.24 9.29 -11.31
C TYR A 396 -3.42 8.01 -11.15
N LEU A 397 -2.24 8.11 -10.51
CA LEU A 397 -1.36 6.97 -10.26
C LEU A 397 -1.98 6.00 -9.24
N ALA A 398 -2.70 6.52 -8.24
CA ALA A 398 -3.44 5.70 -7.28
C ALA A 398 -4.52 4.86 -7.97
N ALA A 399 -5.33 5.46 -8.85
CA ALA A 399 -6.35 4.76 -9.63
C ALA A 399 -5.74 3.69 -10.56
N ALA A 400 -4.65 4.01 -11.27
CA ALA A 400 -3.92 3.04 -12.09
C ALA A 400 -3.38 1.86 -11.26
N THR A 401 -2.88 2.14 -10.05
CA THR A 401 -2.42 1.11 -9.10
C THR A 401 -3.55 0.15 -8.73
N VAL A 402 -4.77 0.66 -8.49
CA VAL A 402 -5.93 -0.18 -8.13
C VAL A 402 -6.31 -1.08 -9.31
N LEU A 403 -6.32 -0.55 -10.55
CA LEU A 403 -6.61 -1.37 -11.74
C LEU A 403 -5.63 -2.54 -11.89
N ILE A 404 -4.32 -2.24 -11.82
CA ILE A 404 -3.29 -3.28 -11.96
C ILE A 404 -3.44 -4.35 -10.86
N ARG A 405 -3.74 -3.93 -9.62
CA ARG A 405 -3.99 -4.85 -8.51
C ARG A 405 -5.29 -5.64 -8.68
N ALA A 406 -6.36 -5.02 -9.17
CA ALA A 406 -7.60 -5.73 -9.46
C ALA A 406 -7.37 -6.88 -10.46
N LEU A 407 -6.58 -6.65 -11.51
CA LEU A 407 -6.19 -7.69 -12.45
C LEU A 407 -5.36 -8.80 -11.79
N LEU A 408 -4.35 -8.43 -10.99
CA LEU A 408 -3.52 -9.38 -10.23
C LEU A 408 -4.35 -10.21 -9.26
N TYR A 409 -5.22 -9.56 -8.49
CA TYR A 409 -6.06 -10.22 -7.49
C TYR A 409 -7.09 -11.12 -8.15
N GLY A 410 -7.67 -10.70 -9.28
CA GLY A 410 -8.58 -11.52 -10.08
C GLY A 410 -7.91 -12.83 -10.54
N LEU A 411 -6.66 -12.75 -11.04
CA LEU A 411 -5.89 -13.93 -11.40
C LEU A 411 -5.62 -14.86 -10.20
N CYS A 412 -5.23 -14.31 -9.05
CA CYS A 412 -4.98 -15.08 -7.84
C CYS A 412 -6.27 -15.73 -7.29
N CYS A 413 -7.37 -14.97 -7.23
CA CYS A 413 -8.65 -15.47 -6.75
C CYS A 413 -9.20 -16.56 -7.69
N GLY A 414 -9.05 -16.38 -9.03
CA GLY A 414 -9.41 -17.38 -10.03
C GLY A 414 -8.55 -18.65 -9.98
N ALA A 415 -7.30 -18.55 -9.48
CA ALA A 415 -6.45 -19.72 -9.27
C ALA A 415 -6.92 -20.60 -8.11
N LEU A 416 -7.59 -20.03 -7.10
CA LEU A 416 -7.97 -20.75 -5.89
C LEU A 416 -8.92 -21.94 -6.13
N PRO A 417 -9.99 -21.86 -6.96
CA PRO A 417 -10.84 -23.02 -7.27
C PRO A 417 -10.06 -24.17 -7.93
N VAL A 418 -9.09 -23.86 -8.78
CA VAL A 418 -8.24 -24.86 -9.44
C VAL A 418 -7.35 -25.57 -8.43
N LEU A 419 -6.69 -24.80 -7.55
CA LEU A 419 -5.80 -25.34 -6.53
C LEU A 419 -6.55 -26.15 -5.46
N ARG A 420 -7.80 -25.82 -5.15
CA ARG A 420 -8.66 -26.60 -4.23
C ARG A 420 -8.95 -28.01 -4.76
N ARG A 421 -9.01 -28.18 -6.08
CA ARG A 421 -9.20 -29.50 -6.70
C ARG A 421 -7.92 -30.34 -6.66
N GLN A 422 -6.76 -29.71 -6.60
CA GLN A 422 -5.46 -30.38 -6.64
C GLN A 422 -4.93 -30.74 -5.25
N GLN A 423 -5.20 -29.91 -4.23
CA GLN A 423 -4.63 -30.07 -2.90
C GLN A 423 -5.65 -29.67 -1.83
N GLN A 424 -5.71 -30.43 -0.72
CA GLN A 424 -6.47 -30.03 0.47
C GLN A 424 -5.79 -28.86 1.16
N SER A 425 -6.59 -27.90 1.65
CA SER A 425 -6.09 -26.74 2.37
C SER A 425 -6.01 -27.01 3.86
N PRO A 426 -4.94 -26.59 4.55
CA PRO A 426 -4.89 -26.59 6.00
C PRO A 426 -5.85 -25.53 6.62
N LEU A 427 -6.21 -24.48 5.86
CA LEU A 427 -7.18 -23.47 6.25
C LEU A 427 -8.46 -23.66 5.43
N GLN A 428 -9.55 -24.08 6.09
CA GLN A 428 -10.89 -24.09 5.51
C GLN A 428 -11.63 -22.84 5.97
N LEU A 429 -11.89 -21.94 5.02
CA LEU A 429 -12.66 -20.73 5.30
C LEU A 429 -14.15 -21.02 5.27
N PRO A 430 -14.96 -20.40 6.16
CA PRO A 430 -16.41 -20.42 6.00
C PRO A 430 -16.79 -19.79 4.65
N LEU A 431 -17.82 -20.30 3.99
CA LEU A 431 -18.23 -19.88 2.65
C LEU A 431 -17.17 -20.18 1.55
N ALA A 432 -16.46 -21.29 1.69
CA ALA A 432 -15.33 -21.66 0.82
C ALA A 432 -15.67 -21.58 -0.68
N THR A 433 -16.84 -22.06 -1.11
CA THR A 433 -17.20 -22.18 -2.54
C THR A 433 -17.50 -20.82 -3.21
N PRO A 434 -18.33 -19.91 -2.67
CA PRO A 434 -18.67 -18.65 -3.35
C PRO A 434 -17.58 -17.58 -3.23
N MET A 435 -16.66 -17.67 -2.24
CA MET A 435 -15.68 -16.62 -1.93
C MET A 435 -14.77 -16.23 -3.10
N PRO A 436 -14.14 -17.16 -3.85
CA PRO A 436 -13.31 -16.80 -4.99
C PRO A 436 -14.09 -16.10 -6.11
N TRP A 437 -15.34 -16.51 -6.33
CA TRP A 437 -16.20 -15.90 -7.36
C TRP A 437 -16.61 -14.49 -6.96
N LEU A 438 -16.99 -14.30 -5.69
CA LEU A 438 -17.28 -12.96 -5.15
C LEU A 438 -16.05 -12.05 -5.25
N ALA A 439 -14.87 -12.54 -4.91
CA ALA A 439 -13.62 -11.80 -5.06
C ALA A 439 -13.34 -11.43 -6.53
N CYS A 440 -13.57 -12.35 -7.48
CA CYS A 440 -13.43 -12.06 -8.91
C CYS A 440 -14.43 -10.99 -9.39
N ILE A 441 -15.69 -11.06 -8.93
CA ILE A 441 -16.71 -10.05 -9.24
C ILE A 441 -16.28 -8.68 -8.72
N VAL A 442 -15.79 -8.60 -7.48
CA VAL A 442 -15.25 -7.35 -6.90
C VAL A 442 -14.10 -6.82 -7.74
N CYS A 443 -13.16 -7.67 -8.14
CA CYS A 443 -12.02 -7.25 -8.98
C CYS A 443 -12.48 -6.74 -10.35
N LEU A 444 -13.45 -7.39 -11.00
CA LEU A 444 -14.03 -6.95 -12.26
C LEU A 444 -14.77 -5.64 -12.12
N TRP A 445 -15.55 -5.49 -11.05
CA TRP A 445 -16.25 -4.24 -10.75
C TRP A 445 -15.25 -3.09 -10.53
N LEU A 446 -14.20 -3.29 -9.73
CA LEU A 446 -13.14 -2.29 -9.54
C LEU A 446 -12.48 -1.91 -10.87
N ALA A 447 -12.20 -2.87 -11.72
CA ALA A 447 -11.60 -2.62 -13.04
C ALA A 447 -12.53 -1.82 -13.96
N SER A 448 -13.85 -1.99 -13.85
CA SER A 448 -14.84 -1.27 -14.66
C SER A 448 -15.01 0.20 -14.25
N GLN A 449 -14.64 0.58 -13.01
CA GLN A 449 -14.77 1.95 -12.51
C GLN A 449 -13.58 2.86 -12.89
N VAL A 450 -12.52 2.29 -13.48
CA VAL A 450 -11.29 3.03 -13.79
C VAL A 450 -11.43 3.83 -15.07
N SER A 451 -10.90 5.06 -15.08
CA SER A 451 -10.90 5.95 -16.25
C SER A 451 -10.15 5.35 -17.44
N SER A 452 -10.58 5.66 -18.65
CA SER A 452 -9.94 5.22 -19.89
C SER A 452 -8.44 5.55 -19.94
N THR A 453 -8.02 6.68 -19.39
CA THR A 453 -6.61 7.10 -19.33
C THR A 453 -5.77 6.13 -18.49
N SER A 454 -6.29 5.68 -17.32
CA SER A 454 -5.59 4.69 -16.47
C SER A 454 -5.57 3.31 -17.12
N VAL A 455 -6.60 2.96 -17.91
CA VAL A 455 -6.62 1.72 -18.70
C VAL A 455 -5.52 1.75 -19.76
N TRP A 456 -5.36 2.86 -20.48
CA TRP A 456 -4.28 3.03 -21.48
C TRP A 456 -2.89 2.90 -20.84
N LEU A 457 -2.64 3.57 -19.72
CA LEU A 457 -1.37 3.43 -19.00
C LEU A 457 -1.09 1.97 -18.64
N THR A 458 -2.10 1.30 -18.09
CA THR A 458 -1.98 -0.11 -17.68
C THR A 458 -1.71 -1.02 -18.88
N ALA A 459 -2.42 -0.79 -20.01
CA ALA A 459 -2.21 -1.56 -21.23
C ALA A 459 -0.79 -1.38 -21.80
N VAL A 460 -0.28 -0.15 -21.83
CA VAL A 460 1.10 0.15 -22.27
C VAL A 460 2.11 -0.56 -21.39
N LEU A 461 1.94 -0.53 -20.06
CA LEU A 461 2.85 -1.18 -19.13
C LEU A 461 2.81 -2.71 -19.24
N ILE A 462 1.63 -3.30 -19.46
CA ILE A 462 1.49 -4.75 -19.72
C ILE A 462 2.18 -5.11 -21.06
N ALA A 463 1.96 -4.33 -22.10
CA ALA A 463 2.60 -4.53 -23.41
C ALA A 463 4.13 -4.46 -23.31
N LEU A 464 4.67 -3.54 -22.50
CA LEU A 464 6.11 -3.48 -22.22
C LEU A 464 6.65 -4.80 -21.66
N GLY A 465 5.93 -5.39 -20.69
CA GLY A 465 6.33 -6.69 -20.11
C GLY A 465 6.29 -7.83 -21.12
N LEU A 466 5.27 -7.86 -21.99
CA LEU A 466 5.17 -8.85 -23.06
C LEU A 466 6.33 -8.71 -24.04
N VAL A 467 6.66 -7.49 -24.47
CA VAL A 467 7.81 -7.22 -25.36
C VAL A 467 9.12 -7.70 -24.71
N LEU A 468 9.34 -7.34 -23.43
CA LEU A 468 10.54 -7.79 -22.71
C LEU A 468 10.62 -9.31 -22.60
N SER A 469 9.49 -9.99 -22.36
CA SER A 469 9.44 -11.47 -22.33
C SER A 469 9.71 -12.10 -23.70
N LEU A 470 9.21 -11.50 -24.78
CA LEU A 470 9.46 -11.99 -26.14
C LEU A 470 10.94 -11.81 -26.53
N LEU A 471 11.56 -10.67 -26.16
CA LEU A 471 12.99 -10.43 -26.36
C LEU A 471 13.85 -11.45 -25.61
N ALA A 472 13.47 -11.79 -24.36
CA ALA A 472 14.16 -12.82 -23.58
C ALA A 472 14.11 -14.19 -24.28
N LYS A 473 12.94 -14.61 -24.76
CA LYS A 473 12.78 -15.89 -25.49
C LYS A 473 13.52 -15.90 -26.83
N GLY A 474 13.59 -14.77 -27.53
CA GLY A 474 14.34 -14.63 -28.78
C GLY A 474 15.85 -14.74 -28.58
N ALA A 475 16.38 -14.18 -27.48
CA ALA A 475 17.79 -14.28 -27.14
C ALA A 475 18.21 -15.69 -26.66
N SER A 476 17.31 -16.45 -26.04
CA SER A 476 17.58 -17.83 -25.59
C SER A 476 17.60 -18.87 -26.73
N LYS A 477 17.10 -18.51 -27.91
CA LYS A 477 17.10 -19.41 -29.11
C LYS A 477 18.30 -19.14 -30.02
N ARG A 478 19.10 -18.15 -29.76
CA ARG A 478 20.41 -17.87 -30.41
C ARG A 478 21.55 -18.32 -29.49
#